data_c13f0175e169bb5dc736e5c61e384cd8
#
_entry.id   c13f0175e169bb5dc736e5c61e384cd8
#
_cell.length_a   1.000
_cell.length_b   1.000
_cell.length_c   1.000
_cell.angle_alpha   90.00
_cell.angle_beta   90.00
_cell.angle_gamma   90.00
#
_symmetry.space_group_name_H-M   'P 1'
#
loop_
_entity.id
_entity.type
_entity.pdbx_description
1 polymer ?
#
loop_
_entity_poly.entity_id
_entity_poly.type
_entity_poly.pdbx_seq_one_letter_code
_entity_poly.pdbx_strand_id
1 'polypeptide(L)' 'MKYIIINKWQFKDCKPNYYLKEVVDTLEIANAKLRAYQIIESDKNDSYFIVPFNEETLLLTEEVA' A
#
# COMPACT_ATOMS: atom_id res chain seq x y z
N MET A 1 -8.62 -3.70 13.09
CA MET A 1 -7.65 -3.96 11.99
C MET A 1 -7.64 -2.77 11.06
N LYS A 2 -6.47 -2.39 10.60
CA LYS A 2 -6.33 -1.28 9.65
C LYS A 2 -5.85 -1.79 8.30
N TYR A 3 -5.90 -0.94 7.29
CA TYR A 3 -5.50 -1.28 5.94
C TYR A 3 -4.54 -0.24 5.41
N ILE A 4 -3.48 -0.69 4.78
CA ILE A 4 -2.45 0.18 4.22
C ILE A 4 -2.56 0.15 2.71
N ILE A 5 -2.59 1.32 2.09
CA ILE A 5 -2.54 1.43 0.64
C ILE A 5 -1.09 1.66 0.26
N ILE A 6 -0.55 0.76 -0.56
CA ILE A 6 0.85 0.79 -0.96
C ILE A 6 0.95 0.99 -2.46
N ASN A 7 1.84 1.87 -2.85
CA ASN A 7 2.23 2.08 -4.23
C ASN A 7 3.51 1.31 -4.51
N LYS A 8 3.48 0.50 -5.55
CA LYS A 8 4.68 -0.17 -6.07
C LYS A 8 5.04 0.49 -7.38
N TRP A 9 6.22 1.08 -7.45
CA TRP A 9 6.74 1.68 -8.67
C TRP A 9 7.93 0.87 -9.14
N GLN A 10 7.90 0.46 -10.40
CA GLN A 10 8.99 -0.33 -10.96
C GLN A 10 9.24 0.11 -12.40
N PHE A 11 10.49 0.47 -12.68
CA PHE A 11 10.91 0.88 -14.02
C PHE A 11 11.68 -0.27 -14.67
N LYS A 12 11.10 -0.82 -15.72
CA LYS A 12 11.69 -1.94 -16.50
C LYS A 12 12.17 -3.07 -15.60
N ASP A 13 13.47 -3.40 -15.66
CA ASP A 13 14.06 -4.51 -14.91
C ASP A 13 14.68 -4.07 -13.58
N CYS A 14 14.46 -2.83 -13.20
CA CYS A 14 14.96 -2.32 -11.92
C CYS A 14 14.18 -2.91 -10.75
N LYS A 15 14.77 -2.85 -9.57
CA LYS A 15 14.08 -3.29 -8.35
C LYS A 15 12.88 -2.40 -8.09
N PRO A 16 11.75 -2.98 -7.64
CA PRO A 16 10.59 -2.17 -7.31
C PRO A 16 10.81 -1.31 -6.08
N ASN A 17 10.18 -0.15 -6.08
CA ASN A 17 10.15 0.74 -4.92
C ASN A 17 8.73 0.73 -4.36
N TYR A 18 8.62 0.70 -3.03
CA TYR A 18 7.34 0.65 -2.35
C TYR A 18 7.16 1.91 -1.52
N TYR A 19 5.98 2.51 -1.64
CA TYR A 19 5.65 3.73 -0.92
C TYR A 19 4.33 3.54 -0.20
N LEU A 20 4.32 3.85 1.09
CA LEU A 20 3.07 3.88 1.85
C LEU A 20 2.32 5.15 1.47
N LYS A 21 1.11 4.99 0.95
CA LYS A 21 0.29 6.13 0.56
C LYS A 21 -0.64 6.58 1.67
N GLU A 22 -1.32 5.64 2.31
CA GLU A 22 -2.32 5.99 3.30
C GLU A 22 -2.65 4.79 4.17
N VAL A 23 -3.05 5.07 5.40
CA VAL A 23 -3.56 4.06 6.33
C VAL A 23 -5.00 4.41 6.62
N VAL A 24 -5.90 3.44 6.45
CA VAL A 24 -7.33 3.67 6.65
C VAL A 24 -7.92 2.60 7.57
N ASP A 25 -9.10 2.89 8.11
CA ASP A 25 -9.70 2.04 9.14
C ASP A 25 -10.58 0.91 8.62
N THR A 26 -11.09 1.01 7.39
CA THR A 26 -11.97 -0.01 6.83
C THR A 26 -11.55 -0.41 5.43
N LEU A 27 -11.87 -1.65 5.06
CA LEU A 27 -11.59 -2.14 3.72
C LEU A 27 -12.37 -1.36 2.66
N GLU A 28 -13.59 -0.95 2.99
CA GLU A 28 -14.42 -0.16 2.09
C GLU A 28 -13.74 1.16 1.71
N ILE A 29 -13.22 1.86 2.72
CA ILE A 29 -12.49 3.11 2.49
C ILE A 29 -11.21 2.83 1.70
N ALA A 30 -10.50 1.75 2.03
CA ALA A 30 -9.29 1.37 1.33
C ALA A 30 -9.54 1.14 -0.15
N ASN A 31 -10.61 0.42 -0.49
CA ASN A 31 -10.96 0.17 -1.89
C ASN A 31 -11.31 1.45 -2.65
N ALA A 32 -12.03 2.35 -2.00
CA ALA A 32 -12.38 3.63 -2.62
C ALA A 32 -11.13 4.47 -2.89
N LYS A 33 -10.23 4.54 -1.93
CA LYS A 33 -8.96 5.28 -2.07
C LYS A 33 -8.06 4.64 -3.13
N LEU A 34 -7.98 3.32 -3.13
CA LEU A 34 -7.19 2.60 -4.12
C LEU A 34 -7.64 2.94 -5.53
N ARG A 35 -8.94 2.93 -5.76
CA ARG A 35 -9.51 3.27 -7.07
C ARG A 35 -9.18 4.71 -7.46
N ALA A 36 -9.25 5.63 -6.50
CA ALA A 36 -8.91 7.03 -6.75
C ALA A 36 -7.45 7.18 -7.17
N TYR A 37 -6.54 6.51 -6.46
CA TYR A 37 -5.12 6.56 -6.82
C TYR A 37 -4.86 5.98 -8.20
N GLN A 38 -5.51 4.87 -8.54
CA GLN A 38 -5.36 4.25 -9.84
C GLN A 38 -5.81 5.15 -10.98
N ILE A 39 -6.80 6.00 -10.73
CA ILE A 39 -7.31 6.94 -11.73
C ILE A 39 -6.42 8.19 -11.82
N ILE A 40 -6.06 8.77 -10.67
CA ILE A 40 -5.37 10.06 -10.61
C ILE A 40 -3.88 9.92 -10.90
N GLU A 41 -3.25 8.88 -10.39
CA GLU A 41 -1.80 8.67 -10.51
C GLU A 41 -1.46 7.50 -11.43
N SER A 42 -2.26 7.26 -12.44
CA SER A 42 -2.04 6.12 -13.32
C SER A 42 -0.85 6.34 -14.24
N ASP A 43 0.22 5.66 -13.95
CA ASP A 43 1.40 5.54 -14.79
C ASP A 43 1.60 4.04 -15.02
N LYS A 44 2.09 3.66 -16.18
CA LYS A 44 2.28 2.24 -16.49
C LYS A 44 3.27 1.55 -15.54
N ASN A 45 4.11 2.32 -14.86
CA ASN A 45 5.09 1.79 -13.93
C ASN A 45 4.56 1.71 -12.50
N ASP A 46 3.40 2.28 -12.23
CA ASP A 46 2.77 2.29 -10.91
C ASP A 46 1.74 1.19 -10.78
N SER A 47 1.70 0.59 -9.62
CA SER A 47 0.61 -0.28 -9.23
C SER A 47 0.28 -0.02 -7.77
N TYR A 48 -0.94 -0.34 -7.37
CA TYR A 48 -1.43 -0.08 -6.02
C TYR A 48 -2.06 -1.33 -5.46
N PHE A 49 -1.87 -1.56 -4.18
CA PHE A 49 -2.50 -2.70 -3.52
C PHE A 49 -2.75 -2.39 -2.06
N ILE A 50 -3.60 -3.20 -1.44
CA ILE A 50 -4.03 -3.02 -0.05
C ILE A 50 -3.45 -4.16 0.77
N VAL A 51 -2.85 -3.83 1.90
CA VAL A 51 -2.31 -4.80 2.85
C VAL A 51 -3.01 -4.61 4.19
N PRO A 52 -3.68 -5.64 4.71
CA PRO A 52 -4.23 -5.54 6.06
C PRO A 52 -3.10 -5.61 7.08
N PHE A 53 -3.24 -4.86 8.17
CA PHE A 53 -2.27 -4.97 9.24
C PHE A 53 -2.93 -4.67 10.59
N ASN A 54 -2.30 -5.12 11.66
CA ASN A 54 -2.66 -4.70 12.99
C ASN A 54 -1.38 -4.34 13.75
N GLU A 55 -1.57 -3.56 14.81
CA GLU A 55 -0.44 -3.03 15.58
C GLU A 55 0.38 -4.13 16.23
N GLU A 56 -0.24 -5.22 16.64
CA GLU A 56 0.47 -6.34 17.24
C GLU A 56 1.44 -6.99 16.24
N THR A 57 0.99 -7.20 15.03
CA THR A 57 1.82 -7.77 13.97
C THR A 57 2.99 -6.85 13.65
N LEU A 58 2.73 -5.55 13.60
CA LEU A 58 3.77 -4.57 13.32
C LEU A 58 4.83 -4.54 14.42
N LEU A 59 4.39 -4.59 15.68
CA LEU A 59 5.32 -4.61 16.82
C LEU A 59 6.19 -5.85 16.80
N LEU A 60 5.63 -7.01 16.50
CA LEU A 60 6.41 -8.24 16.38
C LEU A 60 7.46 -8.15 15.29
N THR A 61 7.11 -7.53 14.18
CA THR A 61 8.04 -7.33 13.07
C THR A 61 9.20 -6.44 13.48
N GLU A 62 8.92 -5.39 14.23
CA GLU A 62 9.96 -4.49 14.73
C GLU A 62 10.89 -5.18 15.71
N GLU A 63 10.36 -6.04 16.57
CA GLU A 63 11.17 -6.79 17.52
C GLU A 63 12.11 -7.78 16.85
N VAL A 64 11.67 -8.36 15.74
CA VAL A 64 12.46 -9.33 14.99
C VAL A 64 13.50 -8.62 14.12
N ALA A 65 13.18 -7.44 13.67
CA ALA A 65 14.12 -6.68 12.85
C ALA A 65 15.24 -6.08 13.66
#